data_640e4b48ca4fd7d1d6e724943bee88ef
#
_entry.id   640e4b48ca4fd7d1d6e724943bee88ef
#
_cell.length_a   1.000
_cell.length_b   1.000
_cell.length_c   1.000
_cell.angle_alpha   90.00
_cell.angle_beta   90.00
_cell.angle_gamma   90.00
#
_symmetry.space_group_name_H-M   'P 1'
#
loop_
_entity.id
_entity.type
_entity.pdbx_description
1 polymer ?
#
loop_
_entity_poly.entity_id
_entity_poly.type
_entity_poly.pdbx_seq_one_letter_code
_entity_poly.pdbx_strand_id
1 'polypeptide(L)'
;HLIIKLFNNLVTILGLMFVFKPTIEEGMKFTESEKYKKNIFSFDMLGEGARTMEDAERYFYDYINSIHAVGKLLSNSSEIKYTNGVSIKISALHPRYERNKFNDLEKELLPKLVKLCEISKQYNIQLCIDAEENYRLILSLKILDKLSSNPNLLGWNGLGLAVQAYQKRAFYVIDWLDKLAKRDNRVINVRLVKGAYWDSEIKLAQELGVPNYPVFTRKSLTDLSWMACAKKLFSLQKNIFPQFATHNAYSIAFIEEFGKDKIFEFQRIHGMADKIHHYFNRYASDNYEKCRIYAPVGEYDDLLPYLMRRLLENGANTSFINKINDPKLHIKDIVKDPLEIISQYKEIPNPQIPLPGEIYLPLRKNSKGYDIDNEITRIQMKNLFNSIDQNIKATSIIQGKETTEELQTVFNPANLDQPLGQVAFAEDSSIKRSIHVAYNFFPQWKIFELEKKIKIVNAFAQLLEDNKEKLIKICVLEAGKQLKILLMIYVKQLIFVIIIQVKHVVYFLNPIFLKDPQAKKTNLFMKARELFLQ
;
A
#
# COMPACT_ATOMS: atom_id res chain seq x y z
N HIS A 1 3.37 8.10 -32.26
CA HIS A 1 4.81 7.81 -32.37
C HIS A 1 5.69 8.90 -31.70
N LEU A 2 5.49 10.20 -32.02
CA LEU A 2 6.29 11.31 -31.46
C LEU A 2 6.17 11.40 -29.92
N ILE A 3 4.95 11.32 -29.39
CA ILE A 3 4.67 11.38 -27.94
C ILE A 3 5.35 10.21 -27.21
N ILE A 4 5.27 8.99 -27.73
CA ILE A 4 5.92 7.82 -27.16
C ILE A 4 7.45 8.00 -27.17
N LYS A 5 8.02 8.52 -28.26
CA LYS A 5 9.46 8.77 -28.36
C LYS A 5 9.93 9.86 -27.38
N LEU A 6 9.14 10.94 -27.21
CA LEU A 6 9.41 11.99 -26.23
C LEU A 6 9.30 11.45 -24.79
N PHE A 7 8.30 10.64 -24.50
CA PHE A 7 8.13 10.00 -23.20
C PHE A 7 9.30 9.06 -22.89
N ASN A 8 9.69 8.21 -23.83
CA ASN A 8 10.83 7.30 -23.66
C ASN A 8 12.14 8.06 -23.44
N ASN A 9 12.39 9.15 -24.19
CA ASN A 9 13.55 10.00 -23.97
C ASN A 9 13.55 10.65 -22.58
N LEU A 10 12.40 11.13 -22.11
CA LEU A 10 12.27 11.71 -20.77
C LEU A 10 12.57 10.67 -19.68
N VAL A 11 12.02 9.47 -19.79
CA VAL A 11 12.26 8.37 -18.84
C VAL A 11 13.73 7.95 -18.86
N THR A 12 14.38 7.93 -20.04
CA THR A 12 15.80 7.64 -20.16
C THR A 12 16.66 8.72 -19.43
N ILE A 13 16.35 10.00 -19.64
CA ILE A 13 17.07 11.10 -18.97
C ILE A 13 16.91 11.02 -17.46
N LEU A 14 15.68 10.77 -16.98
CA LEU A 14 15.40 10.60 -15.55
C LEU A 14 16.08 9.33 -14.99
N GLY A 15 16.11 8.25 -15.78
CA GLY A 15 16.83 7.02 -15.46
C GLY A 15 18.31 7.30 -15.20
N LEU A 16 18.97 8.04 -16.07
CA LEU A 16 20.37 8.43 -15.92
C LEU A 16 20.66 9.24 -14.64
N MET A 17 19.67 9.93 -14.09
CA MET A 17 19.80 10.69 -12.83
C MET A 17 19.71 9.80 -11.58
N PHE A 18 18.88 8.77 -11.61
CA PHE A 18 18.49 8.01 -10.41
C PHE A 18 18.93 6.54 -10.43
N VAL A 19 19.24 5.98 -11.59
CA VAL A 19 19.80 4.63 -11.72
C VAL A 19 21.32 4.69 -11.66
N PHE A 20 21.89 3.82 -10.85
CA PHE A 20 23.33 3.79 -10.65
C PHE A 20 24.06 3.27 -11.89
N LYS A 21 23.67 2.10 -12.36
CA LYS A 21 24.12 1.47 -13.61
C LYS A 21 23.10 0.45 -14.14
N PRO A 22 23.15 0.11 -15.45
CA PRO A 22 22.27 -0.90 -16.01
C PRO A 22 22.51 -2.32 -15.46
N THR A 23 23.77 -2.69 -15.23
CA THR A 23 24.16 -4.01 -14.73
C THR A 23 24.92 -3.91 -13.42
N ILE A 24 24.92 -4.99 -12.64
CA ILE A 24 25.63 -5.04 -11.36
C ILE A 24 27.15 -4.97 -11.56
N GLU A 25 27.66 -5.58 -12.62
CA GLU A 25 29.10 -5.58 -12.97
C GLU A 25 29.59 -4.16 -13.27
N GLU A 26 28.83 -3.40 -14.07
CA GLU A 26 29.13 -2.00 -14.33
C GLU A 26 29.02 -1.17 -13.05
N GLY A 27 28.02 -1.45 -12.21
CA GLY A 27 27.84 -0.84 -10.92
C GLY A 27 29.06 -1.05 -10.02
N MET A 28 29.52 -2.28 -9.89
CA MET A 28 30.68 -2.63 -9.08
C MET A 28 31.95 -1.92 -9.57
N LYS A 29 32.23 -1.96 -10.87
CA LYS A 29 33.35 -1.24 -11.47
C LYS A 29 33.26 0.26 -11.24
N PHE A 30 32.07 0.85 -11.26
CA PHE A 30 31.86 2.27 -11.04
C PHE A 30 32.11 2.70 -9.59
N THR A 31 31.92 1.81 -8.60
CA THR A 31 32.24 2.08 -7.19
C THR A 31 33.72 2.34 -6.96
N GLU A 32 34.62 1.85 -7.81
CA GLU A 32 36.06 2.05 -7.73
C GLU A 32 36.51 3.45 -8.18
N SER A 33 35.63 4.22 -8.83
CA SER A 33 35.93 5.59 -9.28
C SER A 33 36.27 6.51 -8.11
N GLU A 34 37.09 7.55 -8.38
CA GLU A 34 37.50 8.56 -7.39
C GLU A 34 36.34 9.18 -6.61
N LYS A 35 35.18 9.30 -7.27
CA LYS A 35 33.96 9.85 -6.68
C LYS A 35 33.37 8.93 -5.60
N TYR A 36 33.49 7.62 -5.76
CA TYR A 36 32.71 6.64 -4.99
C TYR A 36 33.57 5.69 -4.14
N LYS A 37 34.87 5.58 -4.35
CA LYS A 37 35.77 4.63 -3.67
C LYS A 37 35.78 4.70 -2.13
N LYS A 38 35.26 5.79 -1.54
CA LYS A 38 35.13 5.97 -0.09
C LYS A 38 33.74 5.65 0.43
N ASN A 39 32.80 5.33 -0.43
CA ASN A 39 31.41 5.06 -0.05
C ASN A 39 31.16 3.56 0.08
N ILE A 40 30.18 3.21 0.89
CA ILE A 40 29.57 1.88 0.95
C ILE A 40 28.20 1.92 0.28
N PHE A 41 27.76 0.79 -0.25
CA PHE A 41 26.59 0.70 -1.09
C PHE A 41 25.60 -0.34 -0.58
N SER A 42 24.33 -0.12 -0.86
CA SER A 42 23.27 -1.13 -0.83
C SER A 42 22.67 -1.19 -2.24
N PHE A 43 22.99 -2.22 -2.99
CA PHE A 43 22.52 -2.39 -4.36
C PHE A 43 21.08 -2.89 -4.37
N ASP A 44 20.23 -2.25 -5.15
CA ASP A 44 18.84 -2.65 -5.40
C ASP A 44 18.72 -3.07 -6.86
N MET A 45 18.56 -4.35 -7.11
CA MET A 45 18.22 -4.82 -8.45
C MET A 45 16.78 -4.38 -8.72
N LEU A 46 16.62 -3.47 -9.70
CA LEU A 46 15.29 -2.98 -10.06
C LEU A 46 14.40 -4.14 -10.46
N GLY A 47 13.20 -4.14 -9.90
CA GLY A 47 12.21 -5.19 -10.04
C GLY A 47 11.35 -5.29 -8.79
N GLU A 48 10.04 -5.22 -8.96
CA GLU A 48 9.07 -5.33 -7.86
C GLU A 48 7.75 -5.84 -8.42
N GLY A 49 6.97 -6.54 -7.56
CA GLY A 49 5.66 -7.01 -7.92
C GLY A 49 5.68 -8.00 -9.09
N ALA A 50 6.43 -9.09 -8.98
CA ALA A 50 6.42 -10.17 -9.97
C ALA A 50 4.97 -10.54 -10.33
N ARG A 51 4.66 -10.66 -11.61
CA ARG A 51 3.32 -11.01 -12.11
C ARG A 51 3.17 -12.49 -12.36
N THR A 52 4.28 -13.15 -12.68
CA THR A 52 4.37 -14.58 -12.96
C THR A 52 5.45 -15.23 -12.12
N MET A 53 5.48 -16.56 -12.05
CA MET A 53 6.58 -17.30 -11.43
C MET A 53 7.88 -17.14 -12.24
N GLU A 54 7.78 -16.95 -13.55
CA GLU A 54 8.93 -16.69 -14.43
C GLU A 54 9.59 -15.35 -14.09
N ASP A 55 8.81 -14.27 -13.89
CA ASP A 55 9.32 -12.99 -13.38
C ASP A 55 10.04 -13.19 -12.04
N ALA A 56 9.41 -13.95 -11.13
CA ALA A 56 9.95 -14.19 -9.80
C ALA A 56 11.27 -14.97 -9.83
N GLU A 57 11.43 -15.93 -10.76
CA GLU A 57 12.70 -16.65 -10.96
C GLU A 57 13.78 -15.74 -11.55
N ARG A 58 13.45 -14.91 -12.54
CA ARG A 58 14.36 -13.92 -13.11
C ARG A 58 14.92 -13.00 -12.02
N TYR A 59 14.06 -12.36 -11.24
CA TYR A 59 14.47 -11.49 -10.15
C TYR A 59 15.26 -12.23 -9.06
N PHE A 60 14.93 -13.49 -8.80
CA PHE A 60 15.68 -14.29 -7.83
C PHE A 60 17.13 -14.50 -8.29
N TYR A 61 17.36 -14.81 -9.55
CA TYR A 61 18.70 -14.95 -10.11
C TYR A 61 19.44 -13.61 -10.17
N ASP A 62 18.76 -12.51 -10.47
CA ASP A 62 19.33 -11.16 -10.43
C ASP A 62 19.85 -10.83 -9.03
N TYR A 63 19.09 -11.15 -7.97
CA TYR A 63 19.56 -11.02 -6.59
C TYR A 63 20.74 -11.94 -6.26
N ILE A 64 20.72 -13.18 -6.68
CA ILE A 64 21.86 -14.10 -6.48
C ILE A 64 23.12 -13.53 -7.13
N ASN A 65 23.05 -13.12 -8.40
CA ASN A 65 24.17 -12.55 -9.15
C ASN A 65 24.69 -11.27 -8.47
N SER A 66 23.78 -10.42 -8.01
CA SER A 66 24.14 -9.19 -7.30
C SER A 66 24.87 -9.50 -5.98
N ILE A 67 24.39 -10.46 -5.17
CA ILE A 67 25.05 -10.87 -3.93
C ILE A 67 26.45 -11.40 -4.21
N HIS A 68 26.62 -12.23 -5.24
CA HIS A 68 27.93 -12.75 -5.65
C HIS A 68 28.88 -11.64 -6.14
N ALA A 69 28.38 -10.71 -6.95
CA ALA A 69 29.18 -9.59 -7.45
C ALA A 69 29.65 -8.68 -6.30
N VAL A 70 28.73 -8.33 -5.40
CA VAL A 70 29.03 -7.51 -4.21
C VAL A 70 29.97 -8.22 -3.25
N GLY A 71 29.76 -9.53 -3.03
CA GLY A 71 30.55 -10.32 -2.10
C GLY A 71 32.01 -10.56 -2.56
N LYS A 72 32.24 -10.61 -3.87
CA LYS A 72 33.61 -10.76 -4.44
C LYS A 72 34.46 -9.53 -4.27
N LEU A 73 33.86 -8.34 -4.20
CA LEU A 73 34.56 -7.11 -3.86
C LEU A 73 34.71 -7.05 -2.33
N LEU A 74 35.77 -7.68 -1.84
CA LEU A 74 36.12 -7.67 -0.42
C LEU A 74 36.18 -6.23 0.09
N SER A 75 35.27 -5.90 1.01
CA SER A 75 35.47 -4.69 1.82
C SER A 75 36.71 -4.91 2.69
N ASN A 76 37.57 -3.90 2.82
CA ASN A 76 38.69 -3.95 3.73
C ASN A 76 38.27 -4.01 5.22
N SER A 77 36.97 -4.10 5.50
CA SER A 77 36.43 -4.13 6.83
C SER A 77 35.91 -5.55 7.20
N SER A 78 36.35 -6.04 8.34
CA SER A 78 35.86 -7.26 8.95
C SER A 78 34.45 -7.10 9.55
N GLU A 79 34.05 -5.87 9.85
CA GLU A 79 32.76 -5.59 10.47
C GLU A 79 31.66 -5.41 9.41
N ILE A 80 30.65 -6.25 9.49
CA ILE A 80 29.54 -6.33 8.51
C ILE A 80 28.80 -4.99 8.32
N LYS A 81 28.74 -4.16 9.35
CA LYS A 81 28.08 -2.84 9.27
C LYS A 81 28.75 -1.89 8.27
N TYR A 82 30.05 -2.12 7.94
CA TYR A 82 30.81 -1.29 7.01
C TYR A 82 31.06 -1.97 5.66
N THR A 83 30.40 -3.10 5.40
CA THR A 83 30.48 -3.79 4.11
C THR A 83 29.39 -3.31 3.16
N ASN A 84 29.62 -3.46 1.85
CA ASN A 84 28.55 -3.33 0.87
C ASN A 84 27.44 -4.35 1.14
N GLY A 85 26.24 -4.09 0.66
CA GLY A 85 25.11 -4.98 0.84
C GLY A 85 24.15 -4.93 -0.33
N VAL A 86 23.08 -5.71 -0.23
CA VAL A 86 22.00 -5.79 -1.21
C VAL A 86 20.66 -5.48 -0.53
N SER A 87 19.81 -4.74 -1.22
CA SER A 87 18.41 -4.53 -0.83
C SER A 87 17.52 -5.38 -1.71
N ILE A 88 16.54 -6.05 -1.09
CA ILE A 88 15.59 -6.91 -1.81
C ILE A 88 14.15 -6.47 -1.55
N LYS A 89 13.29 -6.61 -2.56
CA LYS A 89 11.84 -6.49 -2.45
C LYS A 89 11.21 -7.88 -2.49
N ILE A 90 10.48 -8.22 -1.44
CA ILE A 90 9.90 -9.57 -1.36
C ILE A 90 8.87 -9.79 -2.48
N SER A 91 8.16 -8.74 -2.88
CA SER A 91 7.19 -8.83 -3.98
C SER A 91 7.79 -9.19 -5.35
N ALA A 92 9.09 -9.00 -5.53
CA ALA A 92 9.80 -9.44 -6.73
C ALA A 92 9.98 -10.96 -6.78
N LEU A 93 9.92 -11.65 -5.65
CA LEU A 93 10.27 -13.07 -5.52
C LEU A 93 9.07 -14.02 -5.58
N HIS A 94 7.83 -13.47 -5.57
CA HIS A 94 6.62 -14.30 -5.68
C HIS A 94 5.41 -13.47 -6.17
N PRO A 95 4.67 -13.92 -7.22
CA PRO A 95 3.55 -13.16 -7.80
C PRO A 95 2.32 -13.07 -6.87
N ARG A 96 2.22 -13.98 -5.90
CA ARG A 96 1.13 -13.99 -4.90
C ARG A 96 1.67 -13.65 -3.52
N TYR A 97 2.48 -12.58 -3.42
CA TYR A 97 2.95 -12.05 -2.15
C TYR A 97 1.81 -11.36 -1.40
N GLU A 98 0.87 -12.20 -0.93
CA GLU A 98 -0.37 -11.83 -0.26
C GLU A 98 -0.50 -12.58 1.07
N ARG A 99 -1.08 -11.92 2.10
CA ARG A 99 -1.19 -12.48 3.44
C ARG A 99 -2.01 -13.78 3.51
N ASN A 100 -3.09 -13.87 2.72
CA ASN A 100 -3.94 -15.07 2.64
C ASN A 100 -3.24 -16.28 2.01
N LYS A 101 -2.07 -16.07 1.43
CA LYS A 101 -1.23 -17.10 0.82
C LYS A 101 -0.01 -17.50 1.68
N PHE A 102 0.00 -17.12 2.97
CA PHE A 102 1.18 -17.32 3.82
C PHE A 102 1.68 -18.77 3.84
N ASN A 103 0.79 -19.77 3.87
CA ASN A 103 1.19 -21.18 3.88
C ASN A 103 1.88 -21.60 2.55
N ASP A 104 1.44 -21.06 1.43
CA ASP A 104 2.06 -21.29 0.12
C ASP A 104 3.42 -20.56 0.06
N LEU A 105 3.46 -19.30 0.55
CA LEU A 105 4.68 -18.51 0.63
C LEU A 105 5.74 -19.13 1.54
N GLU A 106 5.35 -19.78 2.63
CA GLU A 106 6.27 -20.50 3.52
C GLU A 106 6.97 -21.65 2.80
N LYS A 107 6.31 -22.28 1.82
CA LYS A 107 6.86 -23.39 1.03
C LYS A 107 7.64 -22.92 -0.19
N GLU A 108 7.19 -21.87 -0.86
CA GLU A 108 7.68 -21.48 -2.19
C GLU A 108 8.64 -20.28 -2.14
N LEU A 109 8.36 -19.28 -1.26
CA LEU A 109 9.13 -18.04 -1.17
C LEU A 109 10.20 -18.10 -0.08
N LEU A 110 9.88 -18.63 1.11
CA LEU A 110 10.82 -18.65 2.23
C LEU A 110 12.13 -19.37 1.91
N PRO A 111 12.17 -20.53 1.22
CA PRO A 111 13.42 -21.17 0.81
C PRO A 111 14.30 -20.29 -0.09
N LYS A 112 13.71 -19.52 -1.00
CA LYS A 112 14.45 -18.56 -1.84
C LYS A 112 15.11 -17.47 -0.99
N LEU A 113 14.36 -16.90 -0.04
CA LEU A 113 14.88 -15.88 0.87
C LEU A 113 15.99 -16.42 1.78
N VAL A 114 15.83 -17.64 2.32
CA VAL A 114 16.87 -18.32 3.10
C VAL A 114 18.14 -18.45 2.26
N LYS A 115 18.01 -18.90 0.99
CA LYS A 115 19.15 -19.04 0.07
C LYS A 115 19.88 -17.73 -0.16
N LEU A 116 19.16 -16.61 -0.40
CA LEU A 116 19.76 -15.28 -0.54
C LEU A 116 20.51 -14.87 0.73
N CYS A 117 19.93 -15.12 1.91
CA CYS A 117 20.55 -14.84 3.20
C CYS A 117 21.79 -15.70 3.44
N GLU A 118 21.77 -16.99 3.10
CA GLU A 118 22.91 -17.90 3.22
C GLU A 118 24.09 -17.45 2.36
N ILE A 119 23.85 -17.06 1.10
CA ILE A 119 24.89 -16.54 0.21
C ILE A 119 25.45 -15.22 0.79
N SER A 120 24.57 -14.31 1.26
CA SER A 120 24.99 -13.07 1.90
C SER A 120 25.83 -13.32 3.16
N LYS A 121 25.48 -14.33 3.97
CA LYS A 121 26.24 -14.77 5.14
C LYS A 121 27.63 -15.29 4.75
N GLN A 122 27.75 -16.08 3.66
CA GLN A 122 29.04 -16.59 3.19
C GLN A 122 30.02 -15.46 2.87
N TYR A 123 29.54 -14.36 2.29
CA TYR A 123 30.34 -13.18 1.98
C TYR A 123 30.40 -12.16 3.13
N ASN A 124 29.75 -12.41 4.24
CA ASN A 124 29.62 -11.47 5.36
C ASN A 124 29.14 -10.06 4.95
N ILE A 125 28.14 -9.98 4.06
CA ILE A 125 27.53 -8.73 3.59
C ILE A 125 26.13 -8.54 4.15
N GLN A 126 25.63 -7.30 4.13
CA GLN A 126 24.27 -6.98 4.56
C GLN A 126 23.25 -7.36 3.48
N LEU A 127 22.08 -7.88 3.92
CA LEU A 127 20.88 -8.04 3.11
C LEU A 127 19.73 -7.33 3.80
N CYS A 128 19.22 -6.27 3.18
CA CYS A 128 18.12 -5.48 3.73
C CYS A 128 16.82 -5.77 2.97
N ILE A 129 15.76 -6.12 3.70
CA ILE A 129 14.41 -6.22 3.15
C ILE A 129 13.83 -4.81 3.07
N ASP A 130 13.49 -4.36 1.87
CA ASP A 130 12.84 -3.07 1.64
C ASP A 130 11.39 -3.09 2.14
N ALA A 131 10.92 -1.96 2.62
CA ALA A 131 9.52 -1.77 2.97
C ALA A 131 8.71 -1.42 1.73
N GLU A 132 7.56 -2.06 1.59
CA GLU A 132 6.61 -1.85 0.52
C GLU A 132 5.30 -1.26 1.08
N GLU A 133 4.14 -1.49 0.45
CA GLU A 133 2.87 -0.92 0.92
C GLU A 133 2.49 -1.41 2.32
N ASN A 134 1.71 -0.59 3.03
CA ASN A 134 1.31 -0.86 4.42
C ASN A 134 0.67 -2.23 4.64
N TYR A 135 -0.16 -2.71 3.71
CA TYR A 135 -0.83 -4.00 3.84
C TYR A 135 0.15 -5.19 3.83
N ARG A 136 1.35 -5.03 3.26
CA ARG A 136 2.41 -6.04 3.24
C ARG A 136 3.26 -6.10 4.51
N LEU A 137 3.21 -5.06 5.38
CA LEU A 137 4.10 -4.97 6.54
C LEU A 137 4.01 -6.21 7.44
N ILE A 138 2.80 -6.65 7.81
CA ILE A 138 2.66 -7.80 8.71
C ILE A 138 3.19 -9.09 8.08
N LEU A 139 3.02 -9.23 6.77
CA LEU A 139 3.58 -10.38 6.03
C LEU A 139 5.11 -10.32 6.03
N SER A 140 5.71 -9.15 5.76
CA SER A 140 7.16 -8.94 5.84
C SER A 140 7.73 -9.26 7.22
N LEU A 141 7.03 -8.84 8.29
CA LEU A 141 7.44 -9.16 9.67
C LEU A 141 7.39 -10.66 9.95
N LYS A 142 6.35 -11.37 9.50
CA LYS A 142 6.27 -12.84 9.64
C LYS A 142 7.39 -13.57 8.90
N ILE A 143 7.75 -13.09 7.71
CA ILE A 143 8.87 -13.65 6.95
C ILE A 143 10.19 -13.35 7.66
N LEU A 144 10.39 -12.12 8.15
CA LEU A 144 11.58 -11.75 8.91
C LEU A 144 11.73 -12.60 10.18
N ASP A 145 10.63 -12.90 10.87
CA ASP A 145 10.59 -13.80 12.03
C ASP A 145 11.15 -15.20 11.69
N LYS A 146 10.69 -15.77 10.57
CA LYS A 146 11.18 -17.06 10.07
C LYS A 146 12.65 -17.04 9.66
N LEU A 147 13.10 -15.95 9.02
CA LEU A 147 14.51 -15.78 8.67
C LEU A 147 15.37 -15.59 9.91
N SER A 148 14.92 -14.78 10.87
CA SER A 148 15.66 -14.48 12.08
C SER A 148 15.91 -15.72 12.93
N SER A 149 14.93 -16.62 13.04
CA SER A 149 15.02 -17.86 13.80
C SER A 149 15.64 -19.03 13.02
N ASN A 150 16.04 -18.84 11.76
CA ASN A 150 16.57 -19.92 10.93
C ASN A 150 17.97 -20.36 11.42
N PRO A 151 18.20 -21.65 11.73
CA PRO A 151 19.49 -22.15 12.23
C PRO A 151 20.66 -21.87 11.28
N ASN A 152 20.44 -21.91 9.97
CA ASN A 152 21.50 -21.67 8.98
C ASN A 152 22.01 -20.22 9.00
N LEU A 153 21.22 -19.29 9.56
CA LEU A 153 21.53 -17.87 9.62
C LEU A 153 22.03 -17.38 11.00
N LEU A 154 22.21 -18.31 11.95
CA LEU A 154 22.74 -17.98 13.28
C LEU A 154 24.15 -17.39 13.17
N GLY A 155 24.42 -16.41 14.04
CA GLY A 155 25.73 -15.71 14.10
C GLY A 155 25.97 -14.69 12.98
N TRP A 156 25.06 -14.53 12.01
CA TRP A 156 25.16 -13.52 10.98
C TRP A 156 24.26 -12.31 11.31
N ASN A 157 24.88 -11.13 11.42
CA ASN A 157 24.24 -9.86 11.75
C ASN A 157 23.99 -8.96 10.54
N GLY A 158 23.90 -9.57 9.33
CA GLY A 158 23.65 -8.83 8.09
C GLY A 158 22.18 -8.65 7.74
N LEU A 159 21.25 -9.31 8.46
CA LEU A 159 19.82 -9.21 8.20
C LEU A 159 19.29 -7.84 8.58
N GLY A 160 18.56 -7.20 7.66
CA GLY A 160 17.99 -5.88 7.86
C GLY A 160 16.56 -5.74 7.36
N LEU A 161 15.87 -4.72 7.87
CA LEU A 161 14.52 -4.33 7.46
C LEU A 161 14.41 -2.81 7.36
N ALA A 162 13.76 -2.32 6.32
CA ALA A 162 13.34 -0.93 6.24
C ALA A 162 12.04 -0.70 7.03
N VAL A 163 12.00 0.38 7.81
CA VAL A 163 10.82 0.82 8.60
C VAL A 163 10.39 2.20 8.14
N GLN A 164 9.12 2.36 7.79
CA GLN A 164 8.54 3.58 7.25
C GLN A 164 7.83 4.39 8.33
N ALA A 165 8.41 5.52 8.73
CA ALA A 165 7.92 6.35 9.84
C ALA A 165 6.59 7.06 9.57
N TYR A 166 6.15 7.16 8.30
CA TYR A 166 4.83 7.71 7.97
C TYR A 166 3.67 6.80 8.39
N GLN A 167 3.96 5.51 8.67
CA GLN A 167 2.97 4.58 9.22
C GLN A 167 2.77 4.84 10.71
N LYS A 168 1.52 4.93 11.14
CA LYS A 168 1.16 5.18 12.55
C LYS A 168 1.67 4.10 13.52
N ARG A 169 2.01 2.91 13.02
CA ARG A 169 2.51 1.77 13.79
C ARG A 169 4.04 1.62 13.77
N ALA A 170 4.77 2.49 13.05
CA ALA A 170 6.22 2.37 12.89
C ALA A 170 6.98 2.29 14.22
N PHE A 171 6.59 3.11 15.20
CA PHE A 171 7.20 3.13 16.53
C PHE A 171 7.10 1.78 17.26
N TYR A 172 5.98 1.07 17.12
CA TYR A 172 5.76 -0.26 17.70
C TYR A 172 6.45 -1.38 16.91
N VAL A 173 6.65 -1.19 15.61
CA VAL A 173 7.44 -2.14 14.79
C VAL A 173 8.88 -2.19 15.29
N ILE A 174 9.45 -1.06 15.71
CA ILE A 174 10.81 -1.02 16.29
C ILE A 174 10.88 -1.80 17.62
N ASP A 175 9.85 -1.72 18.48
CA ASP A 175 9.78 -2.56 19.70
C ASP A 175 9.75 -4.05 19.37
N TRP A 176 9.00 -4.40 18.34
CA TRP A 176 8.90 -5.77 17.90
C TRP A 176 10.25 -6.28 17.36
N LEU A 177 10.98 -5.46 16.58
CA LEU A 177 12.30 -5.79 16.06
C LEU A 177 13.33 -5.98 17.18
N ASP A 178 13.31 -5.15 18.22
CA ASP A 178 14.18 -5.32 19.39
C ASP A 178 13.90 -6.63 20.13
N LYS A 179 12.63 -6.98 20.33
CA LYS A 179 12.24 -8.26 20.94
C LYS A 179 12.68 -9.44 20.08
N LEU A 180 12.52 -9.36 18.76
CA LEU A 180 12.97 -10.38 17.81
C LEU A 180 14.49 -10.57 17.89
N ALA A 181 15.25 -9.49 17.84
CA ALA A 181 16.69 -9.49 17.90
C ALA A 181 17.22 -10.09 19.23
N LYS A 182 16.57 -9.74 20.36
CA LYS A 182 16.87 -10.33 21.69
C LYS A 182 16.59 -11.82 21.73
N ARG A 183 15.43 -12.27 21.24
CA ARG A 183 15.05 -13.68 21.22
C ARG A 183 16.08 -14.53 20.48
N ASP A 184 16.54 -14.04 19.34
CA ASP A 184 17.41 -14.79 18.42
C ASP A 184 18.91 -14.46 18.61
N ASN A 185 19.24 -13.71 19.66
CA ASN A 185 20.61 -13.29 20.01
C ASN A 185 21.40 -12.75 18.81
N ARG A 186 20.86 -11.73 18.14
CA ARG A 186 21.46 -11.09 16.96
C ARG A 186 21.30 -9.58 16.96
N VAL A 187 22.01 -8.92 16.07
CA VAL A 187 21.77 -7.52 15.71
C VAL A 187 20.95 -7.49 14.41
N ILE A 188 19.88 -6.69 14.38
CA ILE A 188 19.09 -6.42 13.17
C ILE A 188 19.43 -5.00 12.67
N ASN A 189 19.71 -4.88 11.37
CA ASN A 189 19.93 -3.59 10.73
C ASN A 189 18.58 -2.94 10.42
N VAL A 190 18.30 -1.75 10.96
CA VAL A 190 17.01 -1.07 10.76
C VAL A 190 17.22 0.20 9.95
N ARG A 191 16.78 0.17 8.69
CA ARG A 191 16.75 1.33 7.81
C ARG A 191 15.50 2.15 8.09
N LEU A 192 15.65 3.26 8.80
CA LEU A 192 14.53 4.17 9.07
C LEU A 192 14.36 5.15 7.91
N VAL A 193 13.23 5.06 7.22
CA VAL A 193 12.81 5.95 6.13
C VAL A 193 11.54 6.71 6.52
N LYS A 194 11.20 7.78 5.79
CA LYS A 194 9.91 8.48 6.00
C LYS A 194 8.76 7.69 5.39
N GLY A 195 8.89 7.21 4.17
CA GLY A 195 7.94 6.38 3.44
C GLY A 195 7.79 6.83 1.99
N ALA A 196 7.57 5.88 1.07
CA ALA A 196 7.60 6.13 -0.36
C ALA A 196 6.26 5.91 -1.09
N TYR A 197 5.19 5.49 -0.38
CA TYR A 197 3.92 5.08 -0.98
C TYR A 197 2.73 5.93 -0.49
N TRP A 198 2.98 7.15 0.01
CA TRP A 198 1.95 7.93 0.70
C TRP A 198 0.68 8.14 -0.13
N ASP A 199 0.80 8.53 -1.39
CA ASP A 199 -0.34 8.78 -2.28
C ASP A 199 -1.17 7.50 -2.51
N SER A 200 -0.50 6.38 -2.72
CA SER A 200 -1.15 5.07 -2.90
C SER A 200 -1.86 4.61 -1.63
N GLU A 201 -1.28 4.85 -0.45
CA GLU A 201 -1.88 4.51 0.85
C GLU A 201 -3.15 5.32 1.13
N ILE A 202 -3.11 6.62 0.85
CA ILE A 202 -4.28 7.49 0.99
C ILE A 202 -5.39 7.02 0.03
N LYS A 203 -5.07 6.83 -1.24
CA LYS A 203 -6.02 6.41 -2.26
C LYS A 203 -6.64 5.05 -1.95
N LEU A 204 -5.82 4.07 -1.59
CA LEU A 204 -6.28 2.72 -1.26
C LEU A 204 -7.23 2.73 -0.05
N ALA A 205 -6.90 3.49 0.99
CA ALA A 205 -7.76 3.63 2.16
C ALA A 205 -9.13 4.23 1.80
N GLN A 206 -9.16 5.22 0.89
CA GLN A 206 -10.39 5.82 0.38
C GLN A 206 -11.20 4.84 -0.48
N GLU A 207 -10.54 4.10 -1.36
CA GLU A 207 -11.19 3.08 -2.21
C GLU A 207 -11.79 1.94 -1.39
N LEU A 208 -11.09 1.50 -0.34
CA LEU A 208 -11.55 0.48 0.57
C LEU A 208 -12.62 0.98 1.56
N GLY A 209 -12.77 2.30 1.73
CA GLY A 209 -13.71 2.87 2.69
C GLY A 209 -13.41 2.48 4.15
N VAL A 210 -12.14 2.28 4.49
CA VAL A 210 -11.72 1.93 5.86
C VAL A 210 -11.92 3.10 6.83
N PRO A 211 -12.00 2.86 8.15
CA PRO A 211 -12.34 3.93 9.10
C PRO A 211 -11.32 5.06 9.17
N ASN A 212 -10.04 4.80 8.87
CA ASN A 212 -8.97 5.79 8.97
C ASN A 212 -7.79 5.42 8.06
N TYR A 213 -6.88 6.35 7.84
CA TYR A 213 -5.66 6.14 7.09
C TYR A 213 -4.61 5.40 7.94
N PRO A 214 -3.87 4.44 7.36
CA PRO A 214 -2.77 3.75 8.06
C PRO A 214 -1.53 4.65 8.23
N VAL A 215 -1.46 5.74 7.47
CA VAL A 215 -0.37 6.70 7.45
C VAL A 215 -0.79 8.06 7.98
N PHE A 216 0.16 8.89 8.37
CA PHE A 216 -0.11 10.27 8.76
C PHE A 216 -0.51 11.09 7.55
N THR A 217 -1.53 11.95 7.72
CA THR A 217 -2.05 12.82 6.65
C THR A 217 -1.32 14.17 6.55
N ARG A 218 -0.38 14.46 7.47
CA ARG A 218 0.48 15.64 7.44
C ARG A 218 1.95 15.24 7.47
N LYS A 219 2.75 15.90 6.63
CA LYS A 219 4.20 15.65 6.57
C LYS A 219 4.91 15.92 7.91
N SER A 220 4.53 16.98 8.62
CA SER A 220 5.09 17.31 9.94
C SER A 220 4.91 16.19 10.97
N LEU A 221 3.78 15.45 10.93
CA LEU A 221 3.56 14.29 11.77
C LEU A 221 4.48 13.12 11.38
N THR A 222 4.73 12.94 10.08
CA THR A 222 5.73 11.96 9.60
C THR A 222 7.13 12.34 10.07
N ASP A 223 7.50 13.62 9.98
CA ASP A 223 8.79 14.11 10.43
C ASP A 223 8.97 13.90 11.95
N LEU A 224 7.96 14.21 12.75
CA LEU A 224 7.96 13.96 14.20
C LEU A 224 8.05 12.46 14.53
N SER A 225 7.25 11.64 13.85
CA SER A 225 7.30 10.18 14.01
C SER A 225 8.68 9.62 13.67
N TRP A 226 9.32 10.12 12.60
CA TRP A 226 10.66 9.72 12.21
C TRP A 226 11.68 10.09 13.30
N MET A 227 11.61 11.29 13.88
CA MET A 227 12.47 11.72 14.98
C MET A 227 12.26 10.86 16.24
N ALA A 228 11.02 10.54 16.58
CA ALA A 228 10.68 9.66 17.71
C ALA A 228 11.22 8.24 17.50
N CYS A 229 11.06 7.69 16.29
CA CYS A 229 11.62 6.40 15.89
C CYS A 229 13.15 6.41 15.96
N ALA A 230 13.80 7.49 15.50
CA ALA A 230 15.24 7.62 15.56
C ALA A 230 15.79 7.62 17.01
N LYS A 231 15.15 8.41 17.91
CA LYS A 231 15.49 8.39 19.35
C LYS A 231 15.36 6.99 19.94
N LYS A 232 14.29 6.28 19.57
CA LYS A 232 14.07 4.92 20.02
C LYS A 232 15.17 3.96 19.52
N LEU A 233 15.53 4.03 18.25
CA LEU A 233 16.60 3.21 17.69
C LEU A 233 17.94 3.45 18.41
N PHE A 234 18.25 4.68 18.75
CA PHE A 234 19.45 5.01 19.55
C PHE A 234 19.43 4.39 20.96
N SER A 235 18.27 4.17 21.55
CA SER A 235 18.15 3.49 22.86
C SER A 235 18.29 1.97 22.78
N LEU A 236 18.25 1.40 21.58
CA LEU A 236 18.22 -0.06 21.35
C LEU A 236 19.48 -0.61 20.67
N GLN A 237 20.58 0.13 20.64
CA GLN A 237 21.81 -0.20 19.89
C GLN A 237 22.49 -1.53 20.29
N LYS A 238 22.13 -2.12 21.42
CA LYS A 238 22.60 -3.46 21.78
C LYS A 238 22.11 -4.54 20.79
N ASN A 239 20.91 -4.37 20.22
CA ASN A 239 20.24 -5.36 19.39
C ASN A 239 19.88 -4.82 18.00
N ILE A 240 19.99 -3.52 17.83
CA ILE A 240 19.62 -2.83 16.58
C ILE A 240 20.79 -1.99 16.10
N PHE A 241 21.16 -2.11 14.82
CA PHE A 241 22.05 -1.16 14.15
C PHE A 241 21.22 -0.12 13.39
N PRO A 242 21.17 1.15 13.84
CA PRO A 242 20.39 2.19 13.20
C PRO A 242 20.98 2.64 11.87
N GLN A 243 20.15 2.74 10.84
CA GLN A 243 20.48 3.25 9.52
C GLN A 243 19.45 4.33 9.14
N PHE A 244 19.91 5.60 9.07
CA PHE A 244 19.01 6.76 8.85
C PHE A 244 19.00 7.19 7.39
N ALA A 245 17.97 6.80 6.67
CA ALA A 245 17.80 7.16 5.26
C ALA A 245 17.02 8.47 5.13
N THR A 246 17.71 9.53 4.74
CA THR A 246 17.09 10.86 4.61
C THR A 246 17.84 11.76 3.62
N HIS A 247 17.09 12.64 2.94
CA HIS A 247 17.60 13.70 2.05
C HIS A 247 17.30 15.10 2.61
N ASN A 248 16.91 15.18 3.89
CA ASN A 248 16.49 16.40 4.54
C ASN A 248 17.56 16.86 5.54
N ALA A 249 18.12 18.07 5.33
CA ALA A 249 19.20 18.59 6.16
C ALA A 249 18.81 18.73 7.64
N TYR A 250 17.57 19.10 7.96
CA TYR A 250 17.07 19.16 9.33
C TYR A 250 17.12 17.78 10.00
N SER A 251 16.67 16.74 9.28
CA SER A 251 16.72 15.37 9.79
C SER A 251 18.17 14.88 10.01
N ILE A 252 19.10 15.24 9.13
CA ILE A 252 20.53 14.92 9.29
C ILE A 252 21.08 15.62 10.53
N ALA A 253 20.87 16.94 10.66
CA ALA A 253 21.34 17.73 11.80
C ALA A 253 20.77 17.19 13.14
N PHE A 254 19.51 16.76 13.14
CA PHE A 254 18.88 16.14 14.31
C PHE A 254 19.59 14.84 14.72
N ILE A 255 19.93 13.98 13.74
CA ILE A 255 20.65 12.73 14.02
C ILE A 255 22.08 13.01 14.49
N GLU A 256 22.80 13.95 13.88
CA GLU A 256 24.14 14.37 14.30
C GLU A 256 24.14 14.85 15.75
N GLU A 257 23.20 15.72 16.12
CA GLU A 257 23.13 16.25 17.47
C GLU A 257 22.77 15.17 18.50
N PHE A 258 21.78 14.30 18.18
CA PHE A 258 21.30 13.29 19.09
C PHE A 258 22.20 12.04 19.17
N GLY A 259 22.96 11.79 18.11
CA GLY A 259 23.79 10.60 17.93
C GLY A 259 25.28 10.80 18.23
N LYS A 260 25.71 11.92 18.86
CA LYS A 260 27.13 12.27 19.06
C LYS A 260 28.01 11.13 19.56
N ASP A 261 27.48 10.30 20.50
CA ASP A 261 28.21 9.17 21.09
C ASP A 261 27.61 7.82 20.70
N LYS A 262 26.96 7.75 19.54
CA LYS A 262 26.23 6.56 19.10
C LYS A 262 26.81 6.01 17.80
N ILE A 263 26.62 4.70 17.61
CA ILE A 263 27.01 4.01 16.37
C ILE A 263 25.80 3.93 15.44
N PHE A 264 25.90 4.50 14.24
CA PHE A 264 24.87 4.50 13.23
C PHE A 264 25.46 4.76 11.85
N GLU A 265 24.65 4.66 10.81
CA GLU A 265 25.01 5.15 9.48
C GLU A 265 23.91 6.01 8.88
N PHE A 266 24.29 6.96 8.02
CA PHE A 266 23.38 7.60 7.12
C PHE A 266 23.19 6.79 5.84
N GLN A 267 22.02 6.94 5.23
CA GLN A 267 21.75 6.39 3.90
C GLN A 267 21.14 7.46 3.00
N ARG A 268 21.47 7.43 1.72
CA ARG A 268 20.87 8.26 0.69
C ARG A 268 20.64 7.48 -0.60
N ILE A 269 19.70 7.91 -1.39
CA ILE A 269 19.49 7.36 -2.73
C ILE A 269 20.51 7.97 -3.69
N HIS A 270 21.02 7.17 -4.62
CA HIS A 270 21.87 7.67 -5.71
C HIS A 270 21.17 8.80 -6.47
N GLY A 271 21.92 9.86 -6.77
CA GLY A 271 21.40 11.07 -7.43
C GLY A 271 20.66 12.05 -6.52
N MET A 272 20.47 11.72 -5.23
CA MET A 272 19.78 12.59 -4.27
C MET A 272 20.70 13.03 -3.13
N ALA A 273 20.57 14.31 -2.74
CA ALA A 273 21.24 14.91 -1.58
C ALA A 273 22.78 14.78 -1.53
N ASP A 274 23.45 14.57 -2.67
CA ASP A 274 24.90 14.44 -2.76
C ASP A 274 25.63 15.61 -2.05
N LYS A 275 25.22 16.84 -2.35
CA LYS A 275 25.84 18.05 -1.78
C LYS A 275 25.61 18.15 -0.26
N ILE A 276 24.44 17.76 0.23
CA ILE A 276 24.11 17.83 1.65
C ILE A 276 24.98 16.84 2.43
N HIS A 277 25.00 15.58 2.01
CA HIS A 277 25.82 14.56 2.67
C HIS A 277 27.32 14.84 2.53
N HIS A 278 27.77 15.39 1.38
CA HIS A 278 29.15 15.81 1.21
C HIS A 278 29.52 16.95 2.17
N TYR A 279 28.64 17.92 2.38
CA TYR A 279 28.85 19.02 3.34
C TYR A 279 29.01 18.47 4.76
N PHE A 280 28.11 17.61 5.22
CA PHE A 280 28.21 17.00 6.54
C PHE A 280 29.48 16.14 6.67
N ASN A 281 29.84 15.36 5.66
CA ASN A 281 31.09 14.59 5.62
C ASN A 281 32.34 15.46 5.79
N ARG A 282 32.28 16.71 5.34
CA ARG A 282 33.43 17.62 5.38
C ARG A 282 33.53 18.42 6.68
N TYR A 283 32.42 18.70 7.33
CA TYR A 283 32.33 19.63 8.45
C TYR A 283 31.79 18.99 9.74
N ALA A 284 31.26 17.78 9.68
CA ALA A 284 30.80 17.10 10.87
C ALA A 284 31.97 16.45 11.63
N SER A 285 31.76 16.28 12.92
CA SER A 285 32.73 15.69 13.85
C SER A 285 33.15 14.27 13.46
N ASP A 286 34.18 13.75 14.10
CA ASP A 286 34.82 12.43 13.88
C ASP A 286 33.83 11.21 13.91
N ASN A 287 32.58 11.44 14.27
CA ASN A 287 31.54 10.41 14.35
C ASN A 287 30.80 10.15 13.03
N TYR A 288 31.06 10.90 11.96
CA TYR A 288 30.45 10.65 10.67
C TYR A 288 31.13 9.48 9.97
N GLU A 289 30.58 8.31 10.17
CA GLU A 289 31.00 7.15 9.39
C GLU A 289 30.30 7.16 8.01
N LYS A 290 30.90 6.48 7.03
CA LYS A 290 30.57 6.52 5.60
C LYS A 290 29.05 6.47 5.34
N CYS A 291 28.55 7.42 4.55
CA CYS A 291 27.17 7.39 4.08
C CYS A 291 26.98 6.25 3.08
N ARG A 292 26.07 5.30 3.38
CA ARG A 292 25.71 4.23 2.45
C ARG A 292 24.84 4.78 1.34
N ILE A 293 25.19 4.45 0.09
CA ILE A 293 24.43 4.84 -1.09
C ILE A 293 23.51 3.68 -1.47
N TYR A 294 22.20 3.93 -1.47
CA TYR A 294 21.23 3.04 -2.09
C TYR A 294 21.35 3.19 -3.60
N ALA A 295 21.84 2.15 -4.26
CA ALA A 295 22.25 2.15 -5.66
C ALA A 295 21.33 1.25 -6.50
N PRO A 296 20.32 1.82 -7.18
CA PRO A 296 19.47 1.06 -8.09
C PRO A 296 20.26 0.61 -9.32
N VAL A 297 20.11 -0.67 -9.66
CA VAL A 297 20.75 -1.30 -10.81
C VAL A 297 19.67 -2.01 -11.63
N GLY A 298 19.64 -1.76 -12.93
CA GLY A 298 18.69 -2.42 -13.83
C GLY A 298 18.45 -1.64 -15.11
N GLU A 299 17.80 -2.30 -16.04
CA GLU A 299 17.48 -1.76 -17.34
C GLU A 299 16.13 -1.00 -17.36
N TYR A 300 15.78 -0.48 -18.52
CA TYR A 300 14.66 0.41 -18.73
C TYR A 300 13.28 -0.18 -18.35
N ASP A 301 13.08 -1.47 -18.57
CA ASP A 301 11.75 -2.09 -18.45
C ASP A 301 11.26 -2.19 -16.99
N ASP A 302 12.17 -2.30 -16.04
CA ASP A 302 11.86 -2.40 -14.59
C ASP A 302 11.94 -1.03 -13.87
N LEU A 303 12.21 0.05 -14.61
CA LEU A 303 12.55 1.36 -14.06
C LEU A 303 11.33 2.20 -13.65
N LEU A 304 10.21 2.06 -14.33
CA LEU A 304 9.08 2.99 -14.24
C LEU A 304 8.51 3.14 -12.82
N PRO A 305 8.22 2.07 -12.07
CA PRO A 305 7.69 2.21 -10.70
C PRO A 305 8.65 2.93 -9.76
N TYR A 306 9.95 2.68 -9.90
CA TYR A 306 11.00 3.35 -9.13
C TYR A 306 11.06 4.85 -9.44
N LEU A 307 11.09 5.23 -10.71
CA LEU A 307 11.14 6.63 -11.15
C LEU A 307 9.90 7.41 -10.74
N MET A 308 8.71 6.81 -10.86
CA MET A 308 7.45 7.46 -10.44
C MET A 308 7.51 7.88 -8.98
N ARG A 309 8.00 7.03 -8.08
CA ARG A 309 8.16 7.39 -6.67
C ARG A 309 9.18 8.53 -6.47
N ARG A 310 10.27 8.52 -7.23
CA ARG A 310 11.28 9.62 -7.15
C ARG A 310 10.72 10.94 -7.67
N LEU A 311 9.95 10.91 -8.75
CA LEU A 311 9.29 12.10 -9.30
C LEU A 311 8.27 12.68 -8.33
N LEU A 312 7.44 11.83 -7.70
CA LEU A 312 6.48 12.26 -6.69
C LEU A 312 7.18 12.84 -5.46
N GLU A 313 8.26 12.20 -4.98
CA GLU A 313 9.06 12.69 -3.84
C GLU A 313 9.67 14.07 -4.13
N ASN A 314 10.27 14.25 -5.30
CA ASN A 314 10.92 15.50 -5.68
C ASN A 314 9.93 16.58 -6.14
N GLY A 315 8.81 16.17 -6.74
CA GLY A 315 7.77 17.07 -7.22
C GLY A 315 6.82 17.62 -6.14
N ALA A 316 6.82 17.00 -4.94
CA ALA A 316 5.94 17.45 -3.87
C ALA A 316 6.34 18.85 -3.36
N ASN A 317 5.39 19.79 -3.32
CA ASN A 317 5.61 21.15 -2.80
C ASN A 317 6.13 21.16 -1.34
N THR A 318 5.89 20.09 -0.61
CA THR A 318 6.36 19.91 0.77
C THR A 318 7.77 19.33 0.85
N SER A 319 8.39 18.97 -0.28
CA SER A 319 9.75 18.41 -0.29
C SER A 319 10.77 19.46 0.18
N PHE A 320 11.82 19.01 0.85
CA PHE A 320 12.89 19.89 1.34
C PHE A 320 13.59 20.62 0.18
N ILE A 321 13.80 19.95 -0.94
CA ILE A 321 14.45 20.51 -2.14
C ILE A 321 13.59 21.65 -2.73
N ASN A 322 12.29 21.46 -2.84
CA ASN A 322 11.41 22.52 -3.35
C ASN A 322 11.35 23.72 -2.41
N LYS A 323 11.33 23.49 -1.11
CA LYS A 323 11.36 24.57 -0.12
C LYS A 323 12.66 25.39 -0.15
N ILE A 324 13.81 24.75 -0.31
CA ILE A 324 15.11 25.45 -0.43
C ILE A 324 15.19 26.30 -1.71
N ASN A 325 14.58 25.82 -2.77
CA ASN A 325 14.61 26.50 -4.06
C ASN A 325 13.51 27.59 -4.19
N ASP A 326 12.62 27.72 -3.22
CA ASP A 326 11.60 28.77 -3.21
C ASP A 326 12.18 30.09 -2.66
N PRO A 327 12.40 31.12 -3.50
CA PRO A 327 12.97 32.39 -3.07
C PRO A 327 12.09 33.19 -2.10
N LYS A 328 10.84 32.79 -1.93
CA LYS A 328 9.87 33.42 -1.02
C LYS A 328 9.95 32.88 0.41
N LEU A 329 10.61 31.74 0.61
CA LEU A 329 10.71 31.12 1.92
C LEU A 329 12.01 31.53 2.63
N HIS A 330 11.90 32.01 3.86
CA HIS A 330 13.07 32.24 4.72
C HIS A 330 13.63 30.91 5.26
N ILE A 331 14.95 30.85 5.43
CA ILE A 331 15.62 29.66 5.99
C ILE A 331 15.00 29.21 7.31
N LYS A 332 14.61 30.16 8.17
CA LYS A 332 13.93 29.90 9.46
C LYS A 332 12.63 29.10 9.30
N ASP A 333 11.90 29.30 8.21
CA ASP A 333 10.65 28.57 7.95
C ASP A 333 10.91 27.16 7.41
N ILE A 334 12.04 26.97 6.74
CA ILE A 334 12.47 25.68 6.19
C ILE A 334 12.96 24.74 7.29
N VAL A 335 13.66 25.28 8.30
CA VAL A 335 14.26 24.52 9.42
C VAL A 335 13.42 24.53 10.70
N LYS A 336 12.15 24.91 10.61
CA LYS A 336 11.23 24.96 11.75
C LYS A 336 11.02 23.56 12.36
N ASP A 337 11.05 23.50 13.70
CA ASP A 337 10.81 22.24 14.42
C ASP A 337 9.42 21.66 14.11
N PRO A 338 9.32 20.37 13.74
CA PRO A 338 8.02 19.73 13.54
C PRO A 338 7.05 19.85 14.72
N LEU A 339 7.54 19.89 15.98
CA LEU A 339 6.70 20.09 17.16
C LEU A 339 6.09 21.50 17.17
N GLU A 340 6.86 22.54 16.85
CA GLU A 340 6.34 23.90 16.73
C GLU A 340 5.28 24.00 15.63
N ILE A 341 5.49 23.33 14.50
CA ILE A 341 4.51 23.30 13.40
C ILE A 341 3.23 22.63 13.87
N ILE A 342 3.33 21.50 14.55
CA ILE A 342 2.18 20.71 15.02
C ILE A 342 1.41 21.43 16.12
N SER A 343 2.10 22.14 17.02
CA SER A 343 1.45 22.91 18.10
C SER A 343 0.52 24.01 17.59
N GLN A 344 0.70 24.46 16.35
CA GLN A 344 -0.14 25.47 15.71
C GLN A 344 -1.40 24.89 15.04
N TYR A 345 -1.52 23.55 14.96
CA TYR A 345 -2.69 22.93 14.36
C TYR A 345 -3.88 22.90 15.30
N LYS A 346 -5.03 23.38 14.82
CA LYS A 346 -6.31 23.20 15.53
C LYS A 346 -6.72 21.72 15.56
N GLU A 347 -6.41 20.99 14.49
CA GLU A 347 -6.70 19.56 14.32
C GLU A 347 -5.45 18.83 13.86
N ILE A 348 -5.13 17.72 14.52
CA ILE A 348 -3.96 16.92 14.21
C ILE A 348 -4.03 16.32 12.79
N PRO A 349 -5.13 15.66 12.34
CA PRO A 349 -5.29 15.25 10.95
C PRO A 349 -5.34 16.44 10.00
N ASN A 350 -5.01 16.23 8.73
CA ASN A 350 -5.15 17.27 7.72
C ASN A 350 -6.64 17.45 7.35
N PRO A 351 -7.26 18.61 7.62
CA PRO A 351 -8.68 18.84 7.31
C PRO A 351 -8.98 18.86 5.79
N GLN A 352 -7.95 19.04 4.94
CA GLN A 352 -8.10 18.93 3.49
C GLN A 352 -8.16 17.49 3.00
N ILE A 353 -7.86 16.52 3.87
CA ILE A 353 -7.95 15.09 3.58
C ILE A 353 -8.99 14.50 4.53
N PRO A 354 -10.28 14.54 4.15
CA PRO A 354 -11.36 14.00 4.98
C PRO A 354 -11.16 12.50 5.21
N LEU A 355 -11.77 11.96 6.26
CA LEU A 355 -11.73 10.52 6.50
C LEU A 355 -12.28 9.74 5.29
N PRO A 356 -11.83 8.50 5.06
CA PRO A 356 -12.28 7.70 3.90
C PRO A 356 -13.80 7.59 3.76
N GLY A 357 -14.54 7.54 4.88
CA GLY A 357 -16.00 7.53 4.90
C GLY A 357 -16.67 8.87 4.52
N GLU A 358 -15.90 9.98 4.48
CA GLU A 358 -16.42 11.34 4.37
C GLU A 358 -16.01 12.06 3.07
N ILE A 359 -15.24 11.39 2.19
CA ILE A 359 -14.65 12.00 0.98
C ILE A 359 -15.67 12.56 -0.01
N TYR A 360 -16.94 12.20 0.12
CA TYR A 360 -18.01 12.67 -0.77
C TYR A 360 -19.03 13.58 -0.07
N LEU A 361 -18.78 13.97 1.20
CA LEU A 361 -19.66 14.92 1.88
C LEU A 361 -19.60 16.30 1.20
N PRO A 362 -20.70 17.09 1.20
CA PRO A 362 -22.01 16.80 1.83
C PRO A 362 -22.96 15.92 1.02
N LEU A 363 -22.58 15.50 -0.19
CA LEU A 363 -23.49 14.79 -1.11
C LEU A 363 -23.90 13.40 -0.58
N ARG A 364 -22.95 12.65 -0.02
CA ARG A 364 -23.17 11.31 0.52
C ARG A 364 -22.02 10.87 1.41
N LYS A 365 -22.23 9.84 2.22
CA LYS A 365 -21.12 9.08 2.84
C LYS A 365 -20.50 8.11 1.83
N ASN A 366 -19.24 7.76 2.02
CA ASN A 366 -18.63 6.67 1.30
C ASN A 366 -19.06 5.33 1.93
N SER A 367 -19.12 4.27 1.15
CA SER A 367 -19.42 2.94 1.66
C SER A 367 -18.30 2.43 2.56
N LYS A 368 -18.67 1.81 3.69
CA LYS A 368 -17.70 1.20 4.61
C LYS A 368 -17.21 -0.13 4.04
N GLY A 369 -15.91 -0.26 3.92
CA GLY A 369 -15.28 -1.51 3.50
C GLY A 369 -14.42 -2.13 4.60
N TYR A 370 -13.65 -3.12 4.22
CA TYR A 370 -12.83 -3.93 5.13
C TYR A 370 -11.40 -4.03 4.62
N ASP A 371 -10.45 -3.76 5.49
CA ASP A 371 -9.04 -4.09 5.25
C ASP A 371 -8.81 -5.56 5.65
N ILE A 372 -8.93 -6.47 4.70
CA ILE A 372 -8.73 -7.92 4.93
C ILE A 372 -7.27 -8.31 5.14
N ASP A 373 -6.34 -7.42 4.89
CA ASP A 373 -4.93 -7.63 5.20
C ASP A 373 -4.64 -7.32 6.69
N ASN A 374 -5.60 -6.70 7.39
CA ASN A 374 -5.57 -6.51 8.83
C ASN A 374 -6.00 -7.80 9.56
N GLU A 375 -5.21 -8.26 10.54
CA GLU A 375 -5.48 -9.51 11.28
C GLU A 375 -6.80 -9.47 12.05
N ILE A 376 -7.09 -8.35 12.71
CA ILE A 376 -8.33 -8.20 13.50
C ILE A 376 -9.54 -8.32 12.59
N THR A 377 -9.52 -7.63 11.45
CA THR A 377 -10.59 -7.72 10.45
C THR A 377 -10.78 -9.14 9.94
N ARG A 378 -9.67 -9.87 9.68
CA ARG A 378 -9.75 -11.27 9.24
C ARG A 378 -10.36 -12.19 10.29
N ILE A 379 -9.98 -12.04 11.56
CA ILE A 379 -10.57 -12.81 12.67
C ILE A 379 -12.07 -12.50 12.77
N GLN A 380 -12.45 -11.23 12.72
CA GLN A 380 -13.85 -10.81 12.74
C GLN A 380 -14.63 -11.44 11.58
N MET A 381 -14.10 -11.35 10.36
CA MET A 381 -14.75 -11.96 9.18
C MET A 381 -14.85 -13.48 9.29
N LYS A 382 -13.80 -14.17 9.77
CA LYS A 382 -13.85 -15.63 10.00
C LYS A 382 -14.95 -16.00 10.99
N ASN A 383 -15.03 -15.30 12.11
CA ASN A 383 -16.05 -15.56 13.13
C ASN A 383 -17.47 -15.32 12.58
N LEU A 384 -17.63 -14.24 11.82
CA LEU A 384 -18.87 -13.90 11.16
C LEU A 384 -19.31 -14.98 10.15
N PHE A 385 -18.39 -15.47 9.32
CA PHE A 385 -18.68 -16.55 8.37
C PHE A 385 -19.14 -17.84 9.07
N ASN A 386 -18.63 -18.11 10.28
CA ASN A 386 -19.01 -19.28 11.05
C ASN A 386 -20.38 -19.12 11.76
N SER A 387 -20.81 -17.89 12.06
CA SER A 387 -22.03 -17.62 12.86
C SER A 387 -23.31 -17.48 12.05
N ILE A 388 -23.25 -17.32 10.72
CA ILE A 388 -24.45 -17.10 9.89
C ILE A 388 -25.06 -18.45 9.50
N ASP A 389 -26.37 -18.58 9.73
CA ASP A 389 -27.18 -19.73 9.32
C ASP A 389 -27.08 -19.97 7.80
N GLN A 390 -26.94 -21.24 7.42
CA GLN A 390 -26.78 -21.68 6.03
C GLN A 390 -28.15 -22.04 5.38
N ASN A 391 -29.24 -22.05 6.14
CA ASN A 391 -30.55 -22.47 5.65
C ASN A 391 -31.34 -21.28 5.07
N ILE A 392 -30.94 -20.83 3.89
CA ILE A 392 -31.52 -19.67 3.22
C ILE A 392 -32.60 -20.14 2.25
N LYS A 393 -33.82 -19.55 2.37
CA LYS A 393 -34.87 -19.72 1.40
C LYS A 393 -35.02 -18.43 0.58
N ALA A 394 -34.98 -18.55 -0.74
CA ALA A 394 -35.20 -17.44 -1.67
C ALA A 394 -36.37 -17.76 -2.61
N THR A 395 -37.33 -16.83 -2.69
CA THR A 395 -38.50 -16.94 -3.53
C THR A 395 -38.73 -15.64 -4.31
N SER A 396 -39.48 -15.68 -5.38
CA SER A 396 -39.91 -14.46 -6.06
C SER A 396 -40.95 -13.72 -5.22
N ILE A 397 -40.92 -12.40 -5.22
CA ILE A 397 -41.87 -11.54 -4.50
C ILE A 397 -42.65 -10.71 -5.53
N ILE A 398 -43.96 -10.92 -5.60
CA ILE A 398 -44.85 -10.18 -6.51
C ILE A 398 -45.96 -9.52 -5.67
N GLN A 399 -46.10 -8.19 -5.78
CA GLN A 399 -47.02 -7.39 -4.95
C GLN A 399 -46.82 -7.60 -3.44
N GLY A 400 -45.58 -7.75 -2.97
CA GLY A 400 -45.29 -7.97 -1.57
C GLY A 400 -45.57 -9.38 -1.03
N LYS A 401 -45.94 -10.33 -1.89
CA LYS A 401 -46.20 -11.72 -1.52
C LYS A 401 -45.20 -12.65 -2.17
N GLU A 402 -44.67 -13.58 -1.39
CA GLU A 402 -43.84 -14.66 -1.91
C GLU A 402 -44.62 -15.56 -2.85
N THR A 403 -43.95 -16.03 -3.89
CA THR A 403 -44.54 -17.03 -4.80
C THR A 403 -44.37 -18.44 -4.22
N THR A 404 -45.19 -19.37 -4.70
CA THR A 404 -45.29 -20.74 -4.18
C THR A 404 -44.71 -21.78 -5.14
N GLU A 405 -43.77 -21.38 -6.01
CA GLU A 405 -43.08 -22.29 -6.92
C GLU A 405 -42.27 -23.36 -6.17
N GLU A 406 -41.91 -24.44 -6.89
CA GLU A 406 -41.15 -25.55 -6.36
C GLU A 406 -39.76 -25.12 -5.92
N LEU A 407 -39.35 -25.53 -4.71
CA LEU A 407 -38.07 -25.22 -4.12
C LEU A 407 -37.00 -26.20 -4.60
N GLN A 408 -35.93 -25.70 -5.12
CA GLN A 408 -34.73 -26.46 -5.53
C GLN A 408 -33.56 -26.16 -4.58
N THR A 409 -32.81 -27.20 -4.23
CA THR A 409 -31.63 -27.03 -3.36
C THR A 409 -30.46 -26.44 -4.15
N VAL A 410 -29.84 -25.41 -3.59
CA VAL A 410 -28.61 -24.77 -4.11
C VAL A 410 -27.40 -25.25 -3.33
N PHE A 411 -26.36 -25.61 -4.03
CA PHE A 411 -25.11 -26.11 -3.46
C PHE A 411 -23.96 -25.13 -3.64
N ASN A 412 -22.97 -25.21 -2.75
CA ASN A 412 -21.73 -24.45 -2.87
C ASN A 412 -20.91 -24.97 -4.09
N PRO A 413 -20.61 -24.16 -5.10
CA PRO A 413 -19.88 -24.60 -6.28
C PRO A 413 -18.42 -25.01 -5.96
N ALA A 414 -17.86 -24.57 -4.82
CA ALA A 414 -16.54 -25.00 -4.35
C ALA A 414 -16.59 -26.30 -3.52
N ASN A 415 -17.79 -26.72 -3.06
CA ASN A 415 -17.98 -27.97 -2.32
C ASN A 415 -19.43 -28.47 -2.55
N LEU A 416 -19.63 -29.32 -3.55
CA LEU A 416 -20.93 -29.81 -3.98
C LEU A 416 -21.67 -30.66 -2.93
N ASP A 417 -20.98 -31.11 -1.87
CA ASP A 417 -21.60 -31.81 -0.74
C ASP A 417 -22.24 -30.86 0.29
N GLN A 418 -22.05 -29.54 0.11
CA GLN A 418 -22.56 -28.52 1.02
C GLN A 418 -23.80 -27.83 0.47
N PRO A 419 -25.03 -28.17 0.94
CA PRO A 419 -26.20 -27.39 0.60
C PRO A 419 -26.17 -26.02 1.28
N LEU A 420 -26.56 -24.98 0.55
CA LEU A 420 -26.59 -23.60 1.03
C LEU A 420 -27.99 -23.13 1.41
N GLY A 421 -29.00 -23.71 0.82
CA GLY A 421 -30.39 -23.32 1.00
C GLY A 421 -31.26 -23.78 -0.16
N GLN A 422 -32.44 -23.17 -0.29
CA GLN A 422 -33.41 -23.50 -1.31
C GLN A 422 -33.84 -22.24 -2.07
N VAL A 423 -34.06 -22.38 -3.38
CA VAL A 423 -34.54 -21.31 -4.24
C VAL A 423 -35.76 -21.78 -5.03
N ALA A 424 -36.79 -20.93 -5.14
CA ALA A 424 -37.90 -21.14 -6.08
C ALA A 424 -37.62 -20.29 -7.33
N PHE A 425 -37.38 -20.94 -8.48
CA PHE A 425 -37.28 -20.26 -9.75
C PHE A 425 -38.67 -19.87 -10.27
N ALA A 426 -38.76 -18.62 -10.75
CA ALA A 426 -40.05 -18.11 -11.24
C ALA A 426 -40.48 -18.84 -12.50
N GLU A 427 -41.74 -19.29 -12.54
CA GLU A 427 -42.37 -19.81 -13.73
C GLU A 427 -42.76 -18.70 -14.71
N ASP A 428 -43.01 -19.04 -15.98
CA ASP A 428 -43.43 -18.09 -17.02
C ASP A 428 -44.70 -17.31 -16.62
N SER A 429 -45.61 -17.94 -15.90
CA SER A 429 -46.82 -17.34 -15.36
C SER A 429 -46.51 -16.22 -14.37
N SER A 430 -45.59 -16.45 -13.44
CA SER A 430 -45.09 -15.49 -12.44
C SER A 430 -44.35 -14.34 -13.09
N ILE A 431 -43.52 -14.63 -14.10
CA ILE A 431 -42.80 -13.60 -14.88
C ILE A 431 -43.79 -12.68 -15.58
N LYS A 432 -44.76 -13.24 -16.35
CA LYS A 432 -45.80 -12.47 -17.04
C LYS A 432 -46.62 -11.62 -16.06
N ARG A 433 -47.01 -12.21 -14.92
CA ARG A 433 -47.71 -11.49 -13.86
C ARG A 433 -46.91 -10.35 -13.28
N SER A 434 -45.63 -10.54 -13.02
CA SER A 434 -44.76 -9.47 -12.46
C SER A 434 -44.65 -8.28 -13.41
N ILE A 435 -44.47 -8.54 -14.72
CA ILE A 435 -44.42 -7.49 -15.76
C ILE A 435 -45.76 -6.74 -15.82
N HIS A 436 -46.87 -7.46 -15.80
CA HIS A 436 -48.22 -6.86 -15.84
C HIS A 436 -48.47 -5.97 -14.61
N VAL A 437 -48.11 -6.43 -13.43
CA VAL A 437 -48.23 -5.67 -12.17
C VAL A 437 -47.35 -4.39 -12.23
N ALA A 438 -46.12 -4.51 -12.66
CA ALA A 438 -45.20 -3.36 -12.79
C ALA A 438 -45.72 -2.33 -13.81
N TYR A 439 -46.23 -2.80 -14.96
CA TYR A 439 -46.80 -1.94 -15.99
C TYR A 439 -48.02 -1.16 -15.50
N ASN A 440 -48.92 -1.83 -14.79
CA ASN A 440 -50.14 -1.21 -14.24
C ASN A 440 -49.86 -0.22 -13.10
N PHE A 441 -48.80 -0.47 -12.31
CA PHE A 441 -48.39 0.43 -11.25
C PHE A 441 -47.58 1.65 -11.75
N PHE A 442 -46.96 1.57 -12.93
CA PHE A 442 -46.10 2.61 -13.47
C PHE A 442 -46.71 4.01 -13.52
N PRO A 443 -48.02 4.22 -13.93
CA PRO A 443 -48.62 5.55 -13.90
C PRO A 443 -48.63 6.19 -12.52
N GLN A 444 -48.92 5.39 -11.47
CA GLN A 444 -48.88 5.87 -10.08
C GLN A 444 -47.45 6.18 -9.64
N TRP A 445 -46.49 5.31 -9.98
CA TRP A 445 -45.06 5.55 -9.69
C TRP A 445 -44.55 6.79 -10.38
N LYS A 446 -44.99 7.09 -11.60
CA LYS A 446 -44.55 8.26 -12.37
C LYS A 446 -44.87 9.57 -11.64
N ILE A 447 -46.05 9.68 -11.03
CA ILE A 447 -46.52 10.87 -10.31
C ILE A 447 -46.15 10.86 -8.82
N PHE A 448 -45.56 9.77 -8.33
CA PHE A 448 -45.18 9.63 -6.93
C PHE A 448 -44.14 10.70 -6.54
N GLU A 449 -44.29 11.28 -5.36
CA GLU A 449 -43.45 12.37 -4.85
C GLU A 449 -41.97 11.98 -4.86
N LEU A 450 -41.12 12.86 -5.42
CA LEU A 450 -39.67 12.61 -5.55
C LEU A 450 -39.02 12.31 -4.19
N GLU A 451 -39.37 13.05 -3.15
CA GLU A 451 -38.85 12.85 -1.80
C GLU A 451 -39.15 11.47 -1.23
N LYS A 452 -40.33 10.92 -1.53
CA LYS A 452 -40.70 9.57 -1.11
C LYS A 452 -39.93 8.51 -1.87
N LYS A 453 -39.67 8.71 -3.19
CA LYS A 453 -38.78 7.83 -3.97
C LYS A 453 -37.35 7.82 -3.41
N ILE A 454 -36.82 8.99 -3.06
CA ILE A 454 -35.52 9.14 -2.43
C ILE A 454 -35.45 8.38 -1.09
N LYS A 455 -36.47 8.51 -0.25
CA LYS A 455 -36.56 7.78 1.03
C LYS A 455 -36.52 6.27 0.83
N ILE A 456 -37.23 5.73 -0.18
CA ILE A 456 -37.20 4.30 -0.51
C ILE A 456 -35.81 3.83 -0.90
N VAL A 457 -35.13 4.55 -1.80
CA VAL A 457 -33.77 4.19 -2.24
C VAL A 457 -32.78 4.29 -1.08
N ASN A 458 -32.91 5.31 -0.22
CA ASN A 458 -32.08 5.43 0.99
C ASN A 458 -32.30 4.28 1.97
N ALA A 459 -33.56 3.89 2.20
CA ALA A 459 -33.87 2.76 3.06
C ALA A 459 -33.29 1.45 2.50
N PHE A 460 -33.36 1.27 1.19
CA PHE A 460 -32.74 0.12 0.53
C PHE A 460 -31.22 0.11 0.67
N ALA A 461 -30.54 1.25 0.44
CA ALA A 461 -29.11 1.38 0.64
C ALA A 461 -28.69 1.09 2.10
N GLN A 462 -29.48 1.57 3.07
CA GLN A 462 -29.24 1.29 4.49
C GLN A 462 -29.42 -0.19 4.82
N LEU A 463 -30.47 -0.84 4.31
CA LEU A 463 -30.68 -2.29 4.48
C LEU A 463 -29.53 -3.11 3.90
N LEU A 464 -28.99 -2.72 2.75
CA LEU A 464 -27.79 -3.34 2.18
C LEU A 464 -26.59 -3.17 3.12
N GLU A 465 -26.36 -1.97 3.66
CA GLU A 465 -25.26 -1.71 4.59
C GLU A 465 -25.41 -2.51 5.91
N ASP A 466 -26.64 -2.58 6.46
CA ASP A 466 -26.92 -3.28 7.72
C ASP A 466 -26.81 -4.82 7.58
N ASN A 467 -27.05 -5.35 6.39
CA ASN A 467 -26.97 -6.79 6.11
C ASN A 467 -25.73 -7.19 5.30
N LYS A 468 -24.76 -6.30 5.15
CA LYS A 468 -23.64 -6.49 4.22
C LYS A 468 -22.84 -7.76 4.48
N GLU A 469 -22.56 -8.09 5.74
CA GLU A 469 -21.80 -9.28 6.10
C GLU A 469 -22.51 -10.56 5.70
N LYS A 470 -23.81 -10.62 5.95
CA LYS A 470 -24.66 -11.74 5.53
C LYS A 470 -24.69 -11.88 4.01
N LEU A 471 -24.89 -10.77 3.31
CA LEU A 471 -24.92 -10.75 1.84
C LEU A 471 -23.58 -11.14 1.23
N ILE A 472 -22.47 -10.65 1.77
CA ILE A 472 -21.13 -11.01 1.33
C ILE A 472 -20.89 -12.51 1.50
N LYS A 473 -21.27 -13.09 2.67
CA LYS A 473 -21.13 -14.53 2.90
C LYS A 473 -21.94 -15.35 1.88
N ILE A 474 -23.20 -14.99 1.67
CA ILE A 474 -24.07 -15.67 0.70
C ILE A 474 -23.42 -15.63 -0.68
N CYS A 475 -22.99 -14.45 -1.15
CA CYS A 475 -22.35 -14.30 -2.46
C CYS A 475 -21.03 -15.06 -2.57
N VAL A 476 -20.21 -15.15 -1.50
CA VAL A 476 -19.00 -15.99 -1.50
C VAL A 476 -19.34 -17.46 -1.70
N LEU A 477 -20.33 -17.95 -0.95
CA LEU A 477 -20.70 -19.38 -0.95
C LEU A 477 -21.43 -19.77 -2.23
N GLU A 478 -22.39 -18.95 -2.69
CA GLU A 478 -23.22 -19.24 -3.86
C GLU A 478 -22.49 -19.05 -5.18
N ALA A 479 -21.70 -17.99 -5.30
CA ALA A 479 -20.99 -17.67 -6.54
C ALA A 479 -19.54 -18.21 -6.58
N GLY A 480 -19.05 -18.86 -5.53
CA GLY A 480 -17.68 -19.37 -5.44
C GLY A 480 -16.60 -18.28 -5.58
N LYS A 481 -16.94 -17.02 -5.32
CA LYS A 481 -16.04 -15.88 -5.52
C LYS A 481 -15.14 -15.67 -4.32
N GLN A 482 -13.91 -15.19 -4.59
CA GLN A 482 -12.98 -14.82 -3.54
C GLN A 482 -13.52 -13.64 -2.72
N LEU A 483 -13.37 -13.68 -1.41
CA LEU A 483 -13.83 -12.64 -0.47
C LEU A 483 -13.31 -11.23 -0.86
N LYS A 484 -12.04 -11.11 -1.24
CA LYS A 484 -11.43 -9.82 -1.65
C LYS A 484 -12.15 -9.19 -2.84
N ILE A 485 -12.47 -9.99 -3.84
CA ILE A 485 -13.18 -9.54 -5.05
C ILE A 485 -14.60 -9.11 -4.69
N LEU A 486 -15.29 -9.89 -3.85
CA LEU A 486 -16.65 -9.57 -3.44
C LEU A 486 -16.75 -8.32 -2.59
N LEU A 487 -15.82 -8.10 -1.66
CA LEU A 487 -15.76 -6.86 -0.89
C LEU A 487 -15.64 -5.64 -1.79
N MET A 488 -14.78 -5.70 -2.82
CA MET A 488 -14.64 -4.61 -3.80
C MET A 488 -15.92 -4.40 -4.64
N ILE A 489 -16.56 -5.49 -5.09
CA ILE A 489 -17.78 -5.42 -5.89
C ILE A 489 -18.93 -4.86 -5.03
N TYR A 490 -19.07 -5.33 -3.81
CA TYR A 490 -20.13 -4.92 -2.89
C TYR A 490 -20.06 -3.42 -2.56
N VAL A 491 -18.88 -2.93 -2.24
CA VAL A 491 -18.65 -1.49 -2.02
C VAL A 491 -19.04 -0.68 -3.26
N LYS A 492 -18.65 -1.14 -4.47
CA LYS A 492 -19.02 -0.47 -5.72
C LYS A 492 -20.53 -0.49 -5.99
N GLN A 493 -21.23 -1.58 -5.69
CA GLN A 493 -22.68 -1.68 -5.87
C GLN A 493 -23.44 -0.75 -4.92
N LEU A 494 -23.05 -0.69 -3.64
CA LEU A 494 -23.59 0.28 -2.69
C LEU A 494 -23.40 1.73 -3.17
N ILE A 495 -22.20 2.06 -3.62
CA ILE A 495 -21.90 3.36 -4.22
C ILE A 495 -22.81 3.63 -5.41
N PHE A 496 -23.06 2.66 -6.28
CA PHE A 496 -23.90 2.81 -7.46
C PHE A 496 -25.36 3.11 -7.09
N VAL A 497 -25.94 2.40 -6.13
CA VAL A 497 -27.31 2.67 -5.63
C VAL A 497 -27.42 4.10 -5.09
N ILE A 498 -26.42 4.55 -4.31
CA ILE A 498 -26.40 5.90 -3.74
C ILE A 498 -26.17 6.97 -4.82
N ILE A 499 -25.34 6.71 -5.85
CA ILE A 499 -25.12 7.64 -6.96
C ILE A 499 -26.38 7.82 -7.79
N ILE A 500 -27.15 6.77 -8.07
CA ILE A 500 -28.43 6.87 -8.77
C ILE A 500 -29.35 7.85 -8.04
N GLN A 501 -29.41 7.76 -6.71
CA GLN A 501 -30.18 8.68 -5.88
C GLN A 501 -29.71 10.14 -6.05
N VAL A 502 -28.40 10.40 -5.88
CA VAL A 502 -27.86 11.75 -5.97
C VAL A 502 -28.08 12.35 -7.36
N LYS A 503 -27.86 11.58 -8.43
CA LYS A 503 -28.15 12.04 -9.78
C LYS A 503 -29.62 12.36 -9.99
N HIS A 504 -30.55 11.54 -9.50
CA HIS A 504 -31.97 11.83 -9.57
C HIS A 504 -32.31 13.15 -8.86
N VAL A 505 -31.80 13.38 -7.65
CA VAL A 505 -32.01 14.63 -6.91
C VAL A 505 -31.44 15.82 -7.68
N VAL A 506 -30.20 15.73 -8.19
CA VAL A 506 -29.56 16.83 -8.91
C VAL A 506 -30.27 17.13 -10.23
N TYR A 507 -30.67 16.13 -10.99
CA TYR A 507 -31.36 16.33 -12.28
C TYR A 507 -32.78 16.85 -12.15
N PHE A 508 -33.50 16.49 -11.07
CA PHE A 508 -34.90 16.90 -10.89
C PHE A 508 -35.07 18.18 -10.09
N LEU A 509 -34.12 18.55 -9.22
CA LEU A 509 -34.19 19.75 -8.39
C LEU A 509 -33.44 20.97 -8.98
N ASN A 510 -32.61 20.78 -10.01
CA ASN A 510 -31.82 21.88 -10.57
C ASN A 510 -32.21 22.18 -12.02
N PRO A 511 -33.13 23.14 -12.26
CA PRO A 511 -33.64 23.49 -13.61
C PRO A 511 -32.54 24.08 -14.52
N ILE A 512 -31.36 24.41 -14.02
CA ILE A 512 -30.23 24.96 -14.80
C ILE A 512 -29.68 23.92 -15.79
N PHE A 513 -29.68 22.62 -15.43
CA PHE A 513 -29.26 21.54 -16.33
C PHE A 513 -30.25 21.28 -17.49
N LEU A 514 -31.49 21.75 -17.40
CA LEU A 514 -32.51 21.59 -18.45
C LEU A 514 -32.35 22.58 -19.61
N LYS A 515 -31.44 23.55 -19.50
CA LYS A 515 -31.18 24.56 -20.57
C LYS A 515 -30.11 24.12 -21.58
N ASP A 516 -29.37 23.03 -21.30
CA ASP A 516 -28.42 22.48 -22.26
C ASP A 516 -29.14 21.69 -23.37
N PRO A 517 -28.96 22.06 -24.68
CA PRO A 517 -29.55 21.31 -25.79
C PRO A 517 -29.14 19.82 -25.84
N GLN A 518 -27.96 19.47 -25.32
CA GLN A 518 -27.54 18.08 -25.17
C GLN A 518 -28.28 17.38 -24.03
N ALA A 519 -28.58 18.03 -22.92
CA ALA A 519 -29.38 17.50 -21.82
C ALA A 519 -30.83 17.22 -22.27
N LYS A 520 -31.39 17.95 -23.22
CA LYS A 520 -32.70 17.65 -23.84
C LYS A 520 -32.68 16.34 -24.65
N LYS A 521 -31.59 15.98 -25.28
CA LYS A 521 -31.40 14.66 -25.92
C LYS A 521 -31.26 13.55 -24.89
N THR A 522 -30.63 13.79 -23.76
CA THR A 522 -30.49 12.85 -22.66
C THR A 522 -31.81 12.69 -21.88
N ASN A 523 -32.68 13.70 -21.85
CA ASN A 523 -34.02 13.60 -21.27
C ASN A 523 -34.95 12.62 -22.01
N LEU A 524 -34.70 12.31 -23.26
CA LEU A 524 -35.37 11.23 -23.97
C LEU A 524 -35.03 9.85 -23.41
N PHE A 525 -33.84 9.70 -22.82
CA PHE A 525 -33.38 8.47 -22.15
C PHE A 525 -33.86 8.35 -20.70
N MET A 526 -34.30 9.42 -20.08
CA MET A 526 -34.82 9.47 -18.71
C MET A 526 -36.35 9.34 -18.63
N LYS A 527 -37.01 8.96 -19.71
CA LYS A 527 -38.34 8.40 -19.59
C LYS A 527 -38.21 7.15 -18.75
N ALA A 528 -38.92 7.14 -17.63
CA ALA A 528 -38.91 6.05 -16.64
C ALA A 528 -39.07 4.62 -17.21
N ARG A 529 -39.26 4.51 -18.51
CA ARG A 529 -39.43 3.30 -19.30
C ARG A 529 -38.11 2.52 -19.47
N GLU A 530 -36.94 3.17 -19.41
CA GLU A 530 -35.65 2.51 -19.71
C GLU A 530 -34.84 2.13 -18.47
N LEU A 531 -35.12 2.71 -17.31
CA LEU A 531 -34.44 2.40 -16.06
C LEU A 531 -34.91 1.11 -15.37
N PHE A 532 -36.06 0.55 -15.81
CA PHE A 532 -36.64 -0.68 -15.27
C PHE A 532 -36.53 -1.88 -16.22
N LEU A 533 -35.99 -1.72 -17.42
CA LEU A 533 -35.87 -2.79 -18.41
C LEU A 533 -34.40 -3.18 -18.71
N GLN A 534 -33.45 -2.57 -18.08
CA GLN A 534 -32.05 -3.00 -18.01
C GLN A 534 -31.70 -3.48 -16.59
#